data_63f7dc91a6ef21e90a1a7883a61be076
#
_entry.id   63f7dc91a6ef21e90a1a7883a61be076
#
_cell.length_a   1.000
_cell.length_b   1.000
_cell.length_c   1.000
_cell.angle_alpha   90.00
_cell.angle_beta   90.00
_cell.angle_gamma   90.00
#
_symmetry.space_group_name_H-M   'P 1'
#
loop_
_entity.id
_entity.type
_entity.pdbx_description
1 polymer ?
#
loop_
_entity_poly.entity_id
_entity_poly.type
_entity_poly.pdbx_seq_one_letter_code
_entity_poly.pdbx_strand_id
1 'polypeptide(L)'
;MTDSEGPIPDIIAPGLDALFVGFNPGTRSGRLGHNYAGPGNQFWKLLAEAGLTPRLLRPEEDRLLPAFGLGSTNLVARATPSAADLSRAELRGGVPRLRALVAEFRPRVIAYTGKGVYLAAADRVRAEWGVQPDSLFGGPVDVVLPSPSGLARLPFAEKLRWFREVRRVIDAEVDTRR
;
A
#
# COMPACT_ATOMS: atom_id res chain seq x y z
N MET A 1 -23.11 18.29 11.30
CA MET A 1 -22.19 17.14 11.22
C MET A 1 -20.98 17.61 10.44
N THR A 2 -19.90 17.88 11.11
CA THR A 2 -18.64 18.23 10.47
C THR A 2 -18.08 16.96 9.85
N ASP A 3 -18.09 16.86 8.51
CA ASP A 3 -17.32 15.88 7.77
C ASP A 3 -15.86 16.07 8.17
N SER A 4 -15.39 15.24 9.09
CA SER A 4 -13.98 15.26 9.49
C SER A 4 -13.16 14.69 8.33
N GLU A 5 -12.63 15.56 7.49
CA GLU A 5 -11.53 15.21 6.58
C GLU A 5 -10.27 14.95 7.44
N GLY A 6 -10.35 13.90 8.26
CA GLY A 6 -9.25 13.49 9.14
C GLY A 6 -8.34 12.46 8.48
N PRO A 7 -7.13 12.28 9.02
CA PRO A 7 -6.27 11.20 8.57
C PRO A 7 -6.94 9.85 8.81
N ILE A 8 -6.80 8.95 7.84
CA ILE A 8 -7.24 7.56 8.00
C ILE A 8 -6.24 6.85 8.92
N PRO A 9 -6.69 6.14 9.96
CA PRO A 9 -5.79 5.36 10.80
C PRO A 9 -5.02 4.31 9.99
N ASP A 10 -3.75 4.10 10.33
CA ASP A 10 -3.00 2.96 9.80
C ASP A 10 -3.67 1.66 10.21
N ILE A 11 -3.69 0.70 9.30
CA ILE A 11 -4.12 -0.67 9.57
C ILE A 11 -2.87 -1.52 9.65
N ILE A 12 -2.41 -1.80 10.85
CA ILE A 12 -1.11 -2.41 11.08
C ILE A 12 -1.13 -3.33 12.31
N ALA A 13 -0.35 -4.38 12.24
CA ALA A 13 -0.14 -5.33 13.33
C ALA A 13 1.28 -5.92 13.24
N PRO A 14 1.82 -6.48 14.33
CA PRO A 14 3.14 -7.11 14.31
C PRO A 14 3.20 -8.28 13.33
N GLY A 15 4.30 -8.37 12.58
CA GLY A 15 4.62 -9.54 11.75
C GLY A 15 3.69 -9.77 10.56
N LEU A 16 3.11 -8.71 10.00
CA LEU A 16 2.30 -8.81 8.78
C LEU A 16 3.08 -9.47 7.65
N ASP A 17 2.39 -10.24 6.82
CA ASP A 17 2.95 -10.78 5.59
C ASP A 17 3.26 -9.68 4.58
N ALA A 18 2.35 -8.70 4.45
CA ALA A 18 2.59 -7.52 3.62
C ALA A 18 1.97 -6.24 4.20
N LEU A 19 2.72 -5.14 4.14
CA LEU A 19 2.24 -3.79 4.40
C LEU A 19 2.13 -3.03 3.08
N PHE A 20 0.93 -2.64 2.71
CA PHE A 20 0.69 -1.77 1.56
C PHE A 20 0.91 -0.31 1.93
N VAL A 21 1.69 0.39 1.11
CA VAL A 21 2.03 1.80 1.31
C VAL A 21 1.54 2.63 0.13
N GLY A 22 0.59 3.51 0.39
CA GLY A 22 0.05 4.45 -0.61
C GLY A 22 0.64 5.86 -0.48
N PHE A 23 0.25 6.74 -1.41
CA PHE A 23 0.59 8.16 -1.37
C PHE A 23 -0.10 8.85 -0.20
N ASN A 24 -1.42 8.88 -0.24
CA ASN A 24 -2.31 9.52 0.71
C ASN A 24 -3.75 9.05 0.48
N PRO A 25 -4.66 9.31 1.42
CA PRO A 25 -6.08 9.07 1.18
C PRO A 25 -6.62 9.94 0.04
N GLY A 26 -7.45 9.34 -0.82
CA GLY A 26 -8.31 10.13 -1.70
C GLY A 26 -9.41 10.84 -0.89
N THR A 27 -10.02 11.88 -1.46
CA THR A 27 -11.05 12.69 -0.78
C THR A 27 -12.17 11.83 -0.20
N ARG A 28 -12.69 10.86 -0.96
CA ARG A 28 -13.75 9.96 -0.48
C ARG A 28 -13.28 9.08 0.68
N SER A 29 -12.07 8.56 0.59
CA SER A 29 -11.48 7.76 1.67
C SER A 29 -11.33 8.58 2.95
N GLY A 30 -10.87 9.82 2.83
CA GLY A 30 -10.76 10.76 3.96
C GLY A 30 -12.11 11.04 4.62
N ARG A 31 -13.17 11.22 3.84
CA ARG A 31 -14.54 11.45 4.35
C ARG A 31 -15.14 10.24 5.05
N LEU A 32 -14.91 9.05 4.48
CA LEU A 32 -15.48 7.79 5.01
C LEU A 32 -14.62 7.19 6.12
N GLY A 33 -13.36 7.59 6.25
CA GLY A 33 -12.41 7.01 7.21
C GLY A 33 -11.97 5.59 6.84
N HIS A 34 -12.06 5.21 5.56
CA HIS A 34 -11.72 3.88 5.07
C HIS A 34 -10.74 3.94 3.90
N ASN A 35 -9.78 3.02 3.89
CA ASN A 35 -8.76 2.93 2.86
C ASN A 35 -9.36 2.54 1.50
N TYR A 36 -8.82 3.13 0.42
CA TYR A 36 -9.16 2.80 -0.96
C TYR A 36 -10.67 2.81 -1.26
N ALA A 37 -11.40 3.78 -0.68
CA ALA A 37 -12.85 3.90 -0.81
C ALA A 37 -13.30 4.77 -2.00
N GLY A 38 -12.36 5.30 -2.79
CA GLY A 38 -12.66 6.12 -3.96
C GLY A 38 -13.42 5.33 -5.03
N PRO A 39 -14.32 6.01 -5.80
CA PRO A 39 -15.00 5.37 -6.91
C PRO A 39 -13.95 4.91 -7.96
N GLY A 40 -14.11 3.70 -8.47
CA GLY A 40 -13.18 3.12 -9.44
C GLY A 40 -11.84 2.66 -8.85
N ASN A 41 -11.61 2.76 -7.54
CA ASN A 41 -10.43 2.17 -6.93
C ASN A 41 -10.51 0.64 -7.01
N GLN A 42 -9.44 0.02 -7.50
CA GLN A 42 -9.39 -1.41 -7.78
C GLN A 42 -8.69 -2.23 -6.69
N PHE A 43 -8.25 -1.60 -5.61
CA PHE A 43 -7.43 -2.24 -4.57
C PHE A 43 -8.08 -3.53 -4.03
N TRP A 44 -9.33 -3.44 -3.60
CA TRP A 44 -10.02 -4.59 -2.99
C TRP A 44 -10.22 -5.75 -3.96
N LYS A 45 -10.54 -5.45 -5.21
CA LYS A 45 -10.66 -6.43 -6.27
C LYS A 45 -9.30 -7.06 -6.60
N LEU A 46 -8.25 -6.25 -6.66
CA LEU A 46 -6.88 -6.74 -6.87
C LEU A 46 -6.44 -7.69 -5.76
N LEU A 47 -6.71 -7.36 -4.49
CA LEU A 47 -6.40 -8.27 -3.38
C LEU A 47 -7.10 -9.62 -3.51
N ALA A 48 -8.40 -9.61 -3.79
CA ALA A 48 -9.18 -10.84 -3.92
C ALA A 48 -8.72 -11.70 -5.09
N GLU A 49 -8.55 -11.10 -6.28
CA GLU A 49 -8.15 -11.83 -7.49
C GLU A 49 -6.66 -12.25 -7.49
N ALA A 50 -5.82 -11.57 -6.70
CA ALA A 50 -4.44 -12.00 -6.46
C ALA A 50 -4.31 -13.10 -5.40
N GLY A 51 -5.40 -13.51 -4.75
CA GLY A 51 -5.40 -14.50 -3.67
C GLY A 51 -4.80 -14.00 -2.36
N LEU A 52 -4.77 -12.68 -2.16
CA LEU A 52 -4.27 -12.04 -0.93
C LEU A 52 -5.35 -11.98 0.15
N THR A 53 -6.62 -11.92 -0.25
CA THR A 53 -7.77 -12.08 0.64
C THR A 53 -8.65 -13.24 0.16
N PRO A 54 -9.35 -13.96 1.06
CA PRO A 54 -10.15 -15.13 0.70
C PRO A 54 -11.43 -14.77 -0.07
N ARG A 55 -11.83 -13.51 -0.05
CA ARG A 55 -12.99 -12.96 -0.73
C ARG A 55 -12.80 -11.49 -1.05
N LEU A 56 -13.70 -10.94 -1.85
CA LEU A 56 -13.78 -9.51 -2.08
C LEU A 56 -14.24 -8.79 -0.80
N LEU A 57 -13.41 -7.91 -0.27
CA LEU A 57 -13.73 -7.03 0.83
C LEU A 57 -14.26 -5.70 0.29
N ARG A 58 -15.07 -5.03 1.11
CA ARG A 58 -15.48 -3.64 0.89
C ARG A 58 -14.57 -2.70 1.68
N PRO A 59 -14.47 -1.42 1.30
CA PRO A 59 -13.68 -0.44 2.05
C PRO A 59 -14.02 -0.40 3.55
N GLU A 60 -15.29 -0.56 3.90
CA GLU A 60 -15.77 -0.55 5.29
C GLU A 60 -15.25 -1.74 6.11
N GLU A 61 -14.71 -2.76 5.44
CA GLU A 61 -14.12 -3.95 6.04
C GLU A 61 -12.57 -3.86 6.13
N ASP A 62 -12.00 -2.70 5.87
CA ASP A 62 -10.54 -2.52 5.80
C ASP A 62 -9.81 -2.97 7.07
N ARG A 63 -10.44 -2.87 8.23
CA ARG A 63 -9.90 -3.34 9.52
C ARG A 63 -9.73 -4.85 9.63
N LEU A 64 -10.27 -5.63 8.68
CA LEU A 64 -10.06 -7.08 8.61
C LEU A 64 -8.72 -7.47 7.98
N LEU A 65 -8.01 -6.54 7.34
CA LEU A 65 -6.73 -6.83 6.67
C LEU A 65 -5.73 -7.58 7.56
N PRO A 66 -5.52 -7.22 8.84
CA PRO A 66 -4.57 -7.96 9.68
C PRO A 66 -4.93 -9.43 9.90
N ALA A 67 -6.21 -9.80 9.87
CA ALA A 67 -6.62 -11.20 9.95
C ALA A 67 -6.14 -12.04 8.76
N PHE A 68 -5.79 -11.38 7.64
CA PHE A 68 -5.23 -12.00 6.45
C PHE A 68 -3.72 -11.75 6.30
N GLY A 69 -3.06 -11.27 7.35
CA GLY A 69 -1.64 -10.94 7.32
C GLY A 69 -1.31 -9.66 6.55
N LEU A 70 -2.28 -8.80 6.29
CA LEU A 70 -2.12 -7.59 5.49
C LEU A 70 -2.31 -6.33 6.33
N GLY A 71 -1.67 -5.24 5.89
CA GLY A 71 -1.85 -3.93 6.47
C GLY A 71 -1.82 -2.82 5.42
N SER A 72 -2.16 -1.62 5.83
CA SER A 72 -2.19 -0.44 4.97
C SER A 72 -1.77 0.82 5.71
N THR A 73 -0.93 1.61 5.07
CA THR A 73 -0.53 2.95 5.51
C THR A 73 -0.34 3.88 4.32
N ASN A 74 -0.16 5.16 4.57
CA ASN A 74 0.14 6.16 3.56
C ASN A 74 1.36 7.00 3.96
N LEU A 75 2.12 7.51 3.00
CA LEU A 75 3.21 8.45 3.27
C LEU A 75 2.68 9.78 3.82
N VAL A 76 1.57 10.28 3.27
CA VAL A 76 0.98 11.56 3.64
C VAL A 76 -0.43 11.32 4.21
N ALA A 77 -0.71 11.94 5.35
CA ALA A 77 -2.02 11.81 6.02
C ALA A 77 -3.12 12.65 5.37
N ARG A 78 -2.75 13.76 4.73
CA ARG A 78 -3.68 14.72 4.11
C ARG A 78 -4.40 14.11 2.91
N ALA A 79 -5.73 14.10 2.93
CA ALA A 79 -6.54 13.66 1.80
C ALA A 79 -6.49 14.68 0.65
N THR A 80 -6.41 14.19 -0.60
CA THR A 80 -6.46 15.00 -1.81
C THR A 80 -7.27 14.31 -2.91
N PRO A 81 -7.80 15.07 -3.89
CA PRO A 81 -8.47 14.48 -5.05
C PRO A 81 -7.54 13.60 -5.90
N SER A 82 -6.25 13.93 -5.96
CA SER A 82 -5.23 13.21 -6.71
C SER A 82 -3.90 13.20 -5.96
N ALA A 83 -3.14 12.13 -6.11
CA ALA A 83 -1.75 12.07 -5.62
C ALA A 83 -0.84 13.13 -6.27
N ALA A 84 -1.20 13.62 -7.47
CA ALA A 84 -0.49 14.72 -8.15
C ALA A 84 -0.57 16.06 -7.38
N ASP A 85 -1.51 16.19 -6.44
CA ASP A 85 -1.64 17.38 -5.58
C ASP A 85 -0.61 17.39 -4.42
N LEU A 86 0.16 16.31 -4.25
CA LEU A 86 1.20 16.21 -3.24
C LEU A 86 2.55 16.65 -3.81
N SER A 87 3.31 17.41 -3.01
CA SER A 87 4.70 17.75 -3.34
C SER A 87 5.64 16.57 -3.03
N ARG A 88 6.79 16.56 -3.69
CA ARG A 88 7.87 15.60 -3.33
C ARG A 88 8.34 15.77 -1.88
N ALA A 89 8.35 17.00 -1.38
CA ALA A 89 8.71 17.29 0.00
C ALA A 89 7.72 16.66 0.99
N GLU A 90 6.42 16.73 0.73
CA GLU A 90 5.40 16.07 1.56
C GLU A 90 5.59 14.55 1.56
N LEU A 91 5.81 13.94 0.40
CA LEU A 91 6.04 12.49 0.29
C LEU A 91 7.29 12.07 1.07
N ARG A 92 8.41 12.79 0.88
CA ARG A 92 9.65 12.53 1.62
C ARG A 92 9.49 12.73 3.12
N GLY A 93 8.70 13.72 3.53
CA GLY A 93 8.39 13.99 4.93
C GLY A 93 7.70 12.84 5.65
N GLY A 94 7.01 11.96 4.93
CA GLY A 94 6.37 10.75 5.48
C GLY A 94 7.32 9.56 5.69
N VAL A 95 8.50 9.59 5.10
CA VAL A 95 9.44 8.44 5.13
C VAL A 95 9.95 8.10 6.53
N PRO A 96 10.31 9.06 7.41
CA PRO A 96 10.71 8.75 8.78
C PRO A 96 9.64 7.99 9.55
N ARG A 97 8.36 8.36 9.39
CA ARG A 97 7.24 7.65 10.02
C ARG A 97 7.11 6.23 9.48
N LEU A 98 7.21 6.05 8.16
CA LEU A 98 7.17 4.71 7.55
C LEU A 98 8.33 3.85 8.07
N ARG A 99 9.54 4.38 8.16
CA ARG A 99 10.70 3.68 8.72
C ARG A 99 10.43 3.22 10.17
N ALA A 100 9.85 4.07 10.99
CA ALA A 100 9.49 3.75 12.37
C ALA A 100 8.45 2.62 12.43
N LEU A 101 7.40 2.67 11.61
CA LEU A 101 6.39 1.60 11.51
C LEU A 101 7.02 0.27 11.09
N VAL A 102 7.89 0.28 10.10
CA VAL A 102 8.57 -0.95 9.62
C VAL A 102 9.47 -1.53 10.72
N ALA A 103 10.20 -0.70 11.44
CA ALA A 103 11.07 -1.13 12.53
C ALA A 103 10.27 -1.74 13.70
N GLU A 104 9.13 -1.16 14.04
CA GLU A 104 8.26 -1.61 15.13
C GLU A 104 7.50 -2.88 14.77
N PHE A 105 6.80 -2.88 13.63
CA PHE A 105 5.85 -3.94 13.26
C PHE A 105 6.45 -5.06 12.42
N ARG A 106 7.61 -4.86 11.81
CA ARG A 106 8.39 -5.85 11.08
C ARG A 106 7.59 -6.64 10.03
N PRO A 107 6.92 -5.98 9.07
CA PRO A 107 6.27 -6.69 7.97
C PRO A 107 7.33 -7.47 7.15
N ARG A 108 6.92 -8.56 6.53
CA ARG A 108 7.82 -9.36 5.67
C ARG A 108 8.02 -8.72 4.30
N VAL A 109 6.96 -8.13 3.77
CA VAL A 109 6.93 -7.46 2.47
C VAL A 109 6.41 -6.04 2.65
N ILE A 110 7.00 -5.08 1.96
CA ILE A 110 6.44 -3.74 1.78
C ILE A 110 6.02 -3.60 0.33
N ALA A 111 4.73 -3.39 0.10
CA ALA A 111 4.13 -3.27 -1.21
C ALA A 111 3.76 -1.79 -1.47
N TYR A 112 4.54 -1.11 -2.30
CA TYR A 112 4.33 0.29 -2.64
C TYR A 112 3.31 0.41 -3.76
N THR A 113 2.17 1.01 -3.51
CA THR A 113 1.07 1.15 -4.47
C THR A 113 1.24 2.35 -5.39
N GLY A 114 2.28 2.29 -6.19
CA GLY A 114 2.67 3.30 -7.18
C GLY A 114 4.19 3.54 -7.17
N LYS A 115 4.78 3.68 -8.36
CA LYS A 115 6.22 3.99 -8.47
C LYS A 115 6.61 5.25 -7.70
N GLY A 116 5.79 6.28 -7.74
CA GLY A 116 6.07 7.54 -7.06
C GLY A 116 6.20 7.39 -5.54
N VAL A 117 5.45 6.49 -4.91
CA VAL A 117 5.57 6.19 -3.48
C VAL A 117 6.96 5.61 -3.19
N TYR A 118 7.36 4.59 -3.96
CA TYR A 118 8.66 3.96 -3.80
C TYR A 118 9.81 4.92 -4.08
N LEU A 119 9.72 5.68 -5.18
CA LEU A 119 10.77 6.62 -5.58
C LEU A 119 10.98 7.71 -4.51
N ALA A 120 9.90 8.17 -3.88
CA ALA A 120 10.00 9.12 -2.77
C ALA A 120 10.64 8.48 -1.53
N ALA A 121 10.24 7.26 -1.18
CA ALA A 121 10.78 6.53 -0.03
C ALA A 121 12.26 6.17 -0.22
N ALA A 122 12.66 5.78 -1.43
CA ALA A 122 14.01 5.36 -1.79
C ALA A 122 14.95 6.51 -2.14
N ASP A 123 14.43 7.73 -2.30
CA ASP A 123 15.15 8.87 -2.87
C ASP A 123 15.79 8.54 -4.23
N ARG A 124 15.03 7.88 -5.09
CA ARG A 124 15.46 7.43 -6.43
C ARG A 124 14.66 8.11 -7.52
N VAL A 125 15.19 8.09 -8.73
CA VAL A 125 14.53 8.67 -9.92
C VAL A 125 13.97 7.58 -10.85
N ARG A 126 14.34 6.32 -10.65
CA ARG A 126 13.90 5.18 -11.46
C ARG A 126 13.65 3.96 -10.59
N ALA A 127 12.67 3.14 -10.98
CA ALA A 127 12.41 1.83 -10.41
C ALA A 127 11.69 0.95 -11.45
N GLU A 128 11.92 -0.34 -11.37
CA GLU A 128 11.15 -1.32 -12.11
C GLU A 128 9.92 -1.76 -11.31
N TRP A 129 8.94 -2.37 -11.98
CA TRP A 129 7.83 -3.02 -11.29
C TRP A 129 8.30 -4.29 -10.59
N GLY A 130 7.60 -4.68 -9.54
CA GLY A 130 7.83 -5.93 -8.82
C GLY A 130 8.90 -5.83 -7.75
N VAL A 131 9.55 -6.95 -7.47
CA VAL A 131 10.56 -7.06 -6.43
C VAL A 131 11.76 -6.18 -6.72
N GLN A 132 12.19 -5.42 -5.73
CA GLN A 132 13.38 -4.57 -5.84
C GLN A 132 14.64 -5.33 -5.40
N PRO A 133 15.82 -4.96 -5.91
CA PRO A 133 17.05 -5.70 -5.66
C PRO A 133 17.56 -5.59 -4.22
N ASP A 134 17.15 -4.56 -3.50
CA ASP A 134 17.56 -4.25 -2.13
C ASP A 134 16.37 -3.82 -1.26
N SER A 135 16.50 -4.04 0.04
CA SER A 135 15.52 -3.58 1.03
C SER A 135 15.84 -2.18 1.51
N LEU A 136 14.88 -1.24 1.42
CA LEU A 136 15.09 0.14 1.86
C LEU A 136 15.27 0.25 3.39
N PHE A 137 14.65 -0.66 4.12
CA PHE A 137 14.64 -0.60 5.60
C PHE A 137 15.37 -1.78 6.26
N GLY A 138 16.10 -2.58 5.48
CA GLY A 138 16.99 -3.61 6.01
C GLY A 138 16.29 -4.83 6.60
N GLY A 139 15.35 -5.42 5.89
CA GLY A 139 14.64 -6.62 6.33
C GLY A 139 13.54 -7.05 5.39
N PRO A 140 12.47 -6.25 5.23
CA PRO A 140 11.37 -6.59 4.32
C PRO A 140 11.81 -6.67 2.86
N VAL A 141 11.12 -7.50 2.08
CA VAL A 141 11.23 -7.46 0.62
C VAL A 141 10.40 -6.29 0.10
N ASP A 142 11.00 -5.40 -0.68
CA ASP A 142 10.31 -4.29 -1.31
C ASP A 142 9.72 -4.71 -2.65
N VAL A 143 8.43 -4.41 -2.87
CA VAL A 143 7.70 -4.70 -4.11
C VAL A 143 7.03 -3.43 -4.61
N VAL A 144 7.30 -3.03 -5.84
CA VAL A 144 6.69 -1.85 -6.47
C VAL A 144 5.53 -2.27 -7.33
N LEU A 145 4.35 -1.75 -7.01
CA LEU A 145 3.08 -2.06 -7.67
C LEU A 145 2.55 -0.88 -8.47
N PRO A 146 1.78 -1.14 -9.54
CA PRO A 146 0.94 -0.11 -10.12
C PRO A 146 -0.07 0.43 -9.11
N SER A 147 -0.40 1.70 -9.20
CA SER A 147 -1.45 2.30 -8.38
C SER A 147 -2.81 1.63 -8.65
N PRO A 148 -3.57 1.27 -7.61
CA PRO A 148 -4.92 0.74 -7.76
C PRO A 148 -5.97 1.82 -8.03
N SER A 149 -5.58 3.09 -8.02
CA SER A 149 -6.46 4.22 -8.29
C SER A 149 -7.17 4.09 -9.63
N GLY A 150 -8.44 4.47 -9.70
CA GLY A 150 -9.18 4.58 -10.95
C GLY A 150 -8.62 5.63 -11.91
N LEU A 151 -7.79 6.58 -11.41
CA LEU A 151 -7.09 7.56 -12.23
C LEU A 151 -5.85 6.99 -12.92
N ALA A 152 -5.33 5.85 -12.47
CA ALA A 152 -4.18 5.19 -13.09
C ALA A 152 -4.61 4.40 -14.33
N ARG A 153 -4.02 4.72 -15.48
CA ARG A 153 -4.45 4.22 -16.78
C ARG A 153 -3.99 2.80 -17.14
N LEU A 154 -3.16 2.17 -16.31
CA LEU A 154 -2.71 0.81 -16.57
C LEU A 154 -3.90 -0.16 -16.55
N PRO A 155 -4.01 -1.10 -17.52
CA PRO A 155 -5.09 -2.08 -17.54
C PRO A 155 -5.14 -2.93 -16.26
N PHE A 156 -6.34 -3.34 -15.84
CA PHE A 156 -6.54 -4.16 -14.65
C PHE A 156 -5.70 -5.45 -14.67
N ALA A 157 -5.63 -6.14 -15.81
CA ALA A 157 -4.85 -7.37 -15.96
C ALA A 157 -3.36 -7.16 -15.67
N GLU A 158 -2.79 -6.02 -16.06
CA GLU A 158 -1.41 -5.66 -15.78
C GLU A 158 -1.21 -5.35 -14.30
N LYS A 159 -2.13 -4.61 -13.68
CA LYS A 159 -2.12 -4.37 -12.24
C LYS A 159 -2.18 -5.68 -11.47
N LEU A 160 -3.08 -6.58 -11.85
CA LEU A 160 -3.27 -7.88 -11.22
C LEU A 160 -2.01 -8.75 -11.28
N ARG A 161 -1.30 -8.74 -12.41
CA ARG A 161 -0.02 -9.44 -12.56
C ARG A 161 0.95 -9.08 -11.42
N TRP A 162 1.09 -7.79 -11.12
CA TRP A 162 2.01 -7.32 -10.08
C TRP A 162 1.49 -7.56 -8.66
N PHE A 163 0.19 -7.50 -8.44
CA PHE A 163 -0.40 -7.87 -7.15
C PHE A 163 -0.22 -9.37 -6.86
N ARG A 164 -0.29 -10.23 -7.87
CA ARG A 164 0.04 -11.66 -7.76
C ARG A 164 1.51 -11.89 -7.39
N GLU A 165 2.41 -11.01 -7.81
CA GLU A 165 3.81 -11.07 -7.41
C GLU A 165 3.97 -10.93 -5.89
N VAL A 166 3.19 -10.07 -5.24
CA VAL A 166 3.17 -9.96 -3.77
C VAL A 166 2.80 -11.30 -3.14
N ARG A 167 1.77 -11.97 -3.63
CA ARG A 167 1.38 -13.31 -3.12
C ARG A 167 2.51 -14.31 -3.28
N ARG A 168 3.16 -14.34 -4.44
CA ARG A 168 4.29 -15.22 -4.71
C ARG A 168 5.46 -14.97 -3.74
N VAL A 169 5.78 -13.71 -3.48
CA VAL A 169 6.86 -13.35 -2.53
C VAL A 169 6.51 -13.78 -1.12
N ILE A 170 5.26 -13.57 -0.68
CA ILE A 170 4.81 -14.01 0.66
C ILE A 170 4.99 -15.52 0.79
N ASP A 171 4.56 -16.31 -0.20
CA ASP A 171 4.67 -17.77 -0.17
C ASP A 171 6.12 -18.23 -0.09
N ALA A 172 7.02 -17.61 -0.86
CA ALA A 172 8.45 -17.91 -0.83
C ALA A 172 9.10 -17.58 0.53
N GLU A 173 8.71 -16.46 1.15
CA GLU A 173 9.20 -16.07 2.48
C GLU A 173 8.73 -17.01 3.61
N VAL A 174 7.55 -17.60 3.46
CA VAL A 174 7.03 -18.60 4.41
C VAL A 174 7.82 -19.91 4.30
N ASP A 175 8.13 -20.36 3.08
CA ASP A 175 8.85 -21.62 2.85
C ASP A 175 10.30 -21.58 3.33
N THR A 176 10.97 -20.42 3.26
CA THR A 176 12.35 -20.28 3.74
C THR A 176 12.51 -20.33 5.26
N ARG A 177 11.41 -20.28 6.02
CA ARG A 177 11.43 -20.29 7.49
C ARG A 177 10.98 -21.62 8.11
N ARG A 178 10.65 -22.61 7.27
CA ARG A 178 10.36 -24.00 7.69
C ARG A 178 11.59 -24.88 7.61
#